data_fe93a7b8535e579b8e8ee6bdf4cd9fb5
#
_entry.id   fe93a7b8535e579b8e8ee6bdf4cd9fb5
#
_cell.length_a   1.000
_cell.length_b   1.000
_cell.length_c   1.000
_cell.angle_alpha   90.00
_cell.angle_beta   90.00
_cell.angle_gamma   90.00
#
_symmetry.space_group_name_H-M   'P 1'
#
loop_
_entity.id
_entity.type
_entity.pdbx_description
1 polymer ?
#
loop_
_entity_poly.entity_id
_entity_poly.type
_entity_poly.pdbx_seq_one_letter_code
_entity_poly.pdbx_strand_id
1 'polypeptide(L)'
;MPLHNVVVTGIGPVGAFGLGADALSSALQTNQPLAQPATKNQGLGLATDLACEIPADSFKIRDVVPKSHRKAIKVMCPDIESALAATDSAIRHANLRTTTTHPEETPIPDPLRLGCQLGAGLIAADIEELGGAMTVAAPEGVVDVQLWGREGMERLTPLWMLKYLPNMPACHVTIVHGAQGPSNTMTCGETGSMLAITEAARVVERGDADACLAGGTEDRIHPVQRLRQHLSERLGEGVPFQDTGATPAQGGAVLIVESLE
;
A
#
# COMPACT_ATOMS: atom_id res chain seq x y z
N MET A 1 -14.29 6.06 -30.70
CA MET A 1 -12.83 6.21 -30.88
C MET A 1 -12.25 4.81 -31.02
N PRO A 2 -11.20 4.61 -31.82
CA PRO A 2 -10.48 3.34 -31.76
C PRO A 2 -9.94 3.15 -30.34
N LEU A 3 -9.94 1.92 -29.84
CA LEU A 3 -9.38 1.58 -28.54
C LEU A 3 -7.85 1.51 -28.67
N HIS A 4 -7.14 2.01 -27.66
CA HIS A 4 -5.67 1.92 -27.64
C HIS A 4 -5.24 0.52 -27.17
N ASN A 5 -4.13 0.06 -27.69
CA ASN A 5 -3.49 -1.15 -27.16
C ASN A 5 -2.83 -0.82 -25.81
N VAL A 6 -3.02 -1.68 -24.84
CA VAL A 6 -2.54 -1.48 -23.46
C VAL A 6 -1.45 -2.48 -23.14
N VAL A 7 -0.36 -2.00 -22.55
CA VAL A 7 0.80 -2.81 -22.16
C VAL A 7 1.23 -2.49 -20.73
N VAL A 8 1.97 -3.40 -20.11
CA VAL A 8 2.68 -3.16 -18.84
C VAL A 8 4.14 -2.93 -19.16
N THR A 9 4.64 -1.75 -18.83
CA THR A 9 6.02 -1.31 -19.12
C THR A 9 6.90 -1.32 -17.88
N GLY A 10 6.31 -1.23 -16.68
CA GLY A 10 7.02 -1.24 -15.42
C GLY A 10 6.35 -2.06 -14.35
N ILE A 11 7.17 -2.65 -13.48
CA ILE A 11 6.73 -3.38 -12.30
C ILE A 11 7.55 -2.95 -11.07
N GLY A 12 6.87 -2.72 -9.95
CA GLY A 12 7.47 -2.35 -8.67
C GLY A 12 6.89 -3.22 -7.56
N PRO A 13 7.33 -4.46 -7.42
CA PRO A 13 6.93 -5.31 -6.30
C PRO A 13 7.69 -4.93 -5.03
N VAL A 14 7.03 -5.07 -3.88
CA VAL A 14 7.61 -4.92 -2.54
C VAL A 14 7.05 -5.99 -1.61
N GLY A 15 7.89 -6.58 -0.79
CA GLY A 15 7.48 -7.66 0.11
C GLY A 15 8.65 -8.21 0.93
N ALA A 16 8.48 -9.38 1.53
CA ALA A 16 9.53 -10.02 2.32
C ALA A 16 10.82 -10.35 1.52
N PHE A 17 10.76 -10.27 0.21
CA PHE A 17 11.91 -10.39 -0.70
C PHE A 17 12.69 -9.08 -0.87
N GLY A 18 12.18 -7.96 -0.35
CA GLY A 18 12.72 -6.62 -0.55
C GLY A 18 11.89 -5.78 -1.51
N LEU A 19 12.55 -4.92 -2.30
CA LEU A 19 11.94 -3.97 -3.24
C LEU A 19 12.47 -4.18 -4.65
N GLY A 20 11.57 -4.21 -5.62
CA GLY A 20 11.86 -4.21 -7.07
C GLY A 20 11.87 -5.59 -7.71
N ALA A 21 11.86 -5.58 -9.04
CA ALA A 21 11.76 -6.77 -9.88
C ALA A 21 12.92 -7.75 -9.69
N ASP A 22 14.16 -7.23 -9.55
CA ASP A 22 15.35 -8.06 -9.36
C ASP A 22 15.34 -8.80 -8.02
N ALA A 23 14.89 -8.13 -6.94
CA ALA A 23 14.75 -8.74 -5.63
C ALA A 23 13.72 -9.87 -5.65
N LEU A 24 12.56 -9.64 -6.30
CA LEU A 24 11.55 -10.68 -6.50
C LEU A 24 12.07 -11.85 -7.33
N SER A 25 12.76 -11.57 -8.45
CA SER A 25 13.34 -12.61 -9.31
C SER A 25 14.35 -13.47 -8.55
N SER A 26 15.23 -12.84 -7.77
CA SER A 26 16.22 -13.54 -6.95
C SER A 26 15.56 -14.43 -5.88
N ALA A 27 14.51 -13.94 -5.22
CA ALA A 27 13.78 -14.71 -4.23
C ALA A 27 13.09 -15.94 -4.85
N LEU A 28 12.48 -15.77 -6.04
CA LEU A 28 11.87 -16.88 -6.77
C LEU A 28 12.88 -17.95 -7.19
N GLN A 29 14.10 -17.55 -7.57
CA GLN A 29 15.17 -18.47 -7.95
C GLN A 29 15.71 -19.26 -6.75
N THR A 30 15.80 -18.65 -5.57
CA THR A 30 16.27 -19.33 -4.36
C THR A 30 15.26 -20.32 -3.80
N ASN A 31 13.98 -20.11 -4.08
CA ASN A 31 12.85 -20.92 -3.60
C ASN A 31 12.88 -21.20 -2.08
N GLN A 32 13.32 -20.19 -1.31
CA GLN A 32 13.39 -20.30 0.16
C GLN A 32 12.12 -19.68 0.78
N PRO A 33 11.58 -20.27 1.85
CA PRO A 33 10.50 -19.68 2.61
C PRO A 33 10.90 -18.29 3.15
N LEU A 34 10.05 -17.28 2.94
CA LEU A 34 10.28 -15.92 3.45
C LEU A 34 9.56 -15.65 4.77
N ALA A 35 8.69 -16.56 5.21
CA ALA A 35 8.03 -16.45 6.49
C ALA A 35 9.03 -16.68 7.63
N GLN A 36 9.06 -15.75 8.59
CA GLN A 36 9.92 -15.78 9.75
C GLN A 36 9.09 -15.45 11.01
N PRO A 37 9.55 -15.76 12.21
CA PRO A 37 8.93 -15.23 13.42
C PRO A 37 8.81 -13.72 13.35
N ALA A 38 7.60 -13.18 13.58
CA ALA A 38 7.32 -11.76 13.49
C ALA A 38 8.27 -10.97 14.41
N THR A 39 8.79 -9.83 13.93
CA THR A 39 9.71 -9.00 14.73
C THR A 39 9.00 -8.31 15.88
N LYS A 40 7.68 -8.09 15.75
CA LYS A 40 6.83 -7.46 16.76
C LYS A 40 5.55 -8.26 16.97
N ASN A 41 4.93 -8.05 18.12
CA ASN A 41 3.60 -8.63 18.42
C ASN A 41 3.56 -10.17 18.38
N GLN A 42 4.62 -10.81 18.90
CA GLN A 42 4.63 -12.25 19.15
C GLN A 42 3.82 -12.60 20.42
N GLY A 43 3.40 -13.84 20.52
CA GLY A 43 2.72 -14.35 21.72
C GLY A 43 1.33 -13.78 21.96
N LEU A 44 0.66 -13.30 20.92
CA LEU A 44 -0.72 -12.80 21.01
C LEU A 44 -1.77 -13.91 21.14
N GLY A 45 -1.37 -15.18 21.17
CA GLY A 45 -2.29 -16.31 21.18
C GLY A 45 -3.05 -16.52 19.86
N LEU A 46 -2.53 -16.01 18.76
CA LEU A 46 -3.08 -16.17 17.41
C LEU A 46 -2.64 -17.53 16.81
N ALA A 47 -3.24 -17.90 15.67
CA ALA A 47 -2.98 -19.16 15.00
C ALA A 47 -1.52 -19.33 14.53
N THR A 48 -0.80 -18.25 14.31
CA THR A 48 0.63 -18.26 13.97
C THR A 48 1.34 -17.00 14.48
N ASP A 49 2.61 -17.15 14.85
CA ASP A 49 3.54 -16.04 15.10
C ASP A 49 4.47 -15.77 13.91
N LEU A 50 4.34 -16.53 12.83
CA LEU A 50 5.07 -16.25 11.59
C LEU A 50 4.49 -15.04 10.86
N ALA A 51 5.36 -14.33 10.13
CA ALA A 51 5.00 -13.22 9.25
C ALA A 51 5.99 -13.10 8.07
N CYS A 52 5.52 -12.54 6.97
CA CYS A 52 6.35 -12.15 5.84
C CYS A 52 6.53 -10.63 5.89
N GLU A 53 7.54 -10.16 6.61
CA GLU A 53 7.82 -8.73 6.80
C GLU A 53 8.72 -8.18 5.69
N ILE A 54 8.50 -6.93 5.28
CA ILE A 54 9.44 -6.22 4.41
C ILE A 54 10.73 -5.99 5.20
N PRO A 55 11.91 -6.41 4.70
CA PRO A 55 13.17 -6.16 5.38
C PRO A 55 13.41 -4.65 5.60
N ALA A 56 13.85 -4.28 6.80
CA ALA A 56 13.97 -2.87 7.21
C ALA A 56 14.96 -2.04 6.37
N ASP A 57 15.85 -2.69 5.66
CA ASP A 57 16.85 -2.10 4.78
C ASP A 57 16.42 -2.05 3.30
N SER A 58 15.23 -2.58 2.97
CA SER A 58 14.71 -2.62 1.58
C SER A 58 14.55 -1.24 0.97
N PHE A 59 14.12 -0.27 1.74
CA PHE A 59 14.02 1.14 1.35
C PHE A 59 13.94 2.07 2.56
N LYS A 60 14.25 3.34 2.31
CA LYS A 60 14.01 4.42 3.27
C LYS A 60 13.04 5.40 2.65
N ILE A 61 11.87 5.58 3.25
CA ILE A 61 10.84 6.47 2.71
C ILE A 61 11.33 7.90 2.45
N ARG A 62 12.34 8.38 3.21
CA ARG A 62 12.97 9.69 2.99
C ARG A 62 13.76 9.80 1.69
N ASP A 63 14.14 8.68 1.09
CA ASP A 63 14.86 8.65 -0.18
C ASP A 63 13.89 8.56 -1.37
N VAL A 64 12.69 8.03 -1.13
CA VAL A 64 11.59 7.98 -2.09
C VAL A 64 10.84 9.33 -2.16
N VAL A 65 10.59 9.95 -1.00
CA VAL A 65 9.84 11.21 -0.91
C VAL A 65 10.76 12.41 -1.09
N PRO A 66 10.53 13.27 -2.11
CA PRO A 66 11.37 14.44 -2.37
C PRO A 66 11.34 15.43 -1.19
N LYS A 67 12.40 16.22 -1.07
CA LYS A 67 12.59 17.16 0.06
C LYS A 67 11.38 18.09 0.28
N SER A 68 10.73 18.53 -0.81
CA SER A 68 9.55 19.39 -0.79
C SER A 68 8.35 18.76 -0.07
N HIS A 69 8.22 17.42 -0.10
CA HIS A 69 7.09 16.67 0.46
C HIS A 69 7.43 15.93 1.76
N ARG A 70 8.65 16.02 2.29
CA ARG A 70 9.08 15.26 3.50
C ARG A 70 8.26 15.51 4.76
N LYS A 71 7.56 16.65 4.86
CA LYS A 71 6.65 16.89 5.98
C LYS A 71 5.47 15.92 6.01
N ALA A 72 5.04 15.43 4.84
CA ALA A 72 3.95 14.49 4.71
C ALA A 72 4.28 13.09 5.28
N ILE A 73 5.56 12.73 5.41
CA ILE A 73 5.97 11.45 6.02
C ILE A 73 5.39 11.26 7.43
N LYS A 74 5.13 12.34 8.17
CA LYS A 74 4.54 12.28 9.51
C LYS A 74 3.09 11.75 9.52
N VAL A 75 2.43 11.76 8.39
CA VAL A 75 1.05 11.27 8.20
C VAL A 75 1.02 10.08 7.24
N MET A 76 2.10 9.31 7.16
CA MET A 76 2.17 8.05 6.41
C MET A 76 2.15 6.87 7.38
N CYS A 77 1.46 5.82 7.01
CA CYS A 77 1.50 4.50 7.63
C CYS A 77 2.26 3.52 6.73
N PRO A 78 2.58 2.30 7.18
CA PRO A 78 3.31 1.32 6.38
C PRO A 78 2.70 1.03 5.00
N ASP A 79 1.37 1.05 4.88
CA ASP A 79 0.65 0.88 3.60
C ASP A 79 0.99 1.99 2.61
N ILE A 80 1.02 3.24 3.07
CA ILE A 80 1.37 4.41 2.26
C ILE A 80 2.85 4.37 1.86
N GLU A 81 3.74 4.05 2.81
CA GLU A 81 5.17 3.97 2.55
C GLU A 81 5.50 2.89 1.52
N SER A 82 4.87 1.72 1.66
CA SER A 82 5.01 0.61 0.71
C SER A 82 4.47 0.96 -0.67
N ALA A 83 3.32 1.66 -0.75
CA ALA A 83 2.74 2.10 -2.01
C ALA A 83 3.67 3.08 -2.74
N LEU A 84 4.26 4.04 -2.02
CA LEU A 84 5.22 4.98 -2.58
C LEU A 84 6.50 4.27 -3.07
N ALA A 85 7.07 3.37 -2.27
CA ALA A 85 8.27 2.62 -2.64
C ALA A 85 8.01 1.74 -3.88
N ALA A 86 6.90 1.01 -3.90
CA ALA A 86 6.49 0.20 -5.05
C ALA A 86 6.29 1.06 -6.30
N THR A 87 5.64 2.22 -6.16
CA THR A 87 5.40 3.13 -7.29
C THR A 87 6.70 3.73 -7.83
N ASP A 88 7.60 4.23 -6.97
CA ASP A 88 8.88 4.77 -7.41
C ASP A 88 9.72 3.69 -8.12
N SER A 89 9.71 2.46 -7.61
CA SER A 89 10.35 1.31 -8.25
C SER A 89 9.75 1.00 -9.63
N ALA A 90 8.42 0.99 -9.76
CA ALA A 90 7.74 0.74 -11.04
C ALA A 90 8.03 1.83 -12.08
N ILE A 91 8.00 3.10 -11.67
CA ILE A 91 8.29 4.27 -12.52
C ILE A 91 9.72 4.19 -13.05
N ARG A 92 10.69 3.88 -12.17
CA ARG A 92 12.09 3.71 -12.58
C ARG A 92 12.29 2.52 -13.52
N HIS A 93 11.60 1.41 -13.27
CA HIS A 93 11.64 0.23 -14.12
C HIS A 93 11.06 0.51 -15.52
N ALA A 94 10.02 1.34 -15.63
CA ALA A 94 9.44 1.80 -16.90
C ALA A 94 10.23 2.94 -17.57
N ASN A 95 11.24 3.52 -16.89
CA ASN A 95 11.94 4.74 -17.31
C ASN A 95 11.01 5.94 -17.53
N LEU A 96 9.91 6.03 -16.80
CA LEU A 96 9.03 7.20 -16.84
C LEU A 96 9.67 8.40 -16.13
N ARG A 97 9.38 9.59 -16.66
CA ARG A 97 9.83 10.85 -16.07
C ARG A 97 8.69 11.52 -15.33
N THR A 98 8.78 11.55 -14.02
CA THR A 98 7.82 12.28 -13.17
C THR A 98 8.51 13.47 -12.50
N THR A 99 7.72 14.34 -11.86
CA THR A 99 8.24 15.48 -11.09
C THR A 99 9.20 15.07 -9.96
N THR A 100 9.15 13.80 -9.53
CA THR A 100 10.03 13.26 -8.49
C THR A 100 11.27 12.58 -9.05
N THR A 101 11.12 11.75 -10.09
CA THR A 101 12.24 11.00 -10.65
C THR A 101 13.18 11.86 -11.50
N HIS A 102 12.62 12.90 -12.14
CA HIS A 102 13.36 13.82 -13.04
C HIS A 102 12.87 15.27 -12.81
N PRO A 103 13.20 15.89 -11.66
CA PRO A 103 12.64 17.18 -11.25
C PRO A 103 13.00 18.35 -12.16
N GLU A 104 14.08 18.24 -12.93
CA GLU A 104 14.58 19.29 -13.85
C GLU A 104 14.13 19.07 -15.30
N GLU A 105 13.39 17.98 -15.57
CA GLU A 105 12.95 17.63 -16.92
C GLU A 105 11.41 17.74 -17.05
N THR A 106 10.95 17.88 -18.29
CA THR A 106 9.51 17.80 -18.56
C THR A 106 9.01 16.39 -18.28
N PRO A 107 7.97 16.23 -17.44
CA PRO A 107 7.37 14.93 -17.18
C PRO A 107 6.86 14.26 -18.45
N ILE A 108 6.98 12.94 -18.53
CA ILE A 108 6.43 12.11 -19.59
C ILE A 108 5.81 10.87 -18.93
N PRO A 109 4.51 10.65 -19.08
CA PRO A 109 3.54 11.49 -19.82
C PRO A 109 3.28 12.83 -19.12
N ASP A 110 2.50 13.71 -19.80
CA ASP A 110 1.96 14.92 -19.18
C ASP A 110 1.27 14.56 -17.85
N PRO A 111 1.48 15.32 -16.76
CA PRO A 111 0.83 15.07 -15.46
C PRO A 111 -0.68 14.88 -15.54
N LEU A 112 -1.39 15.61 -16.41
CA LEU A 112 -2.83 15.46 -16.63
C LEU A 112 -3.20 14.14 -17.34
N ARG A 113 -2.22 13.47 -17.93
CA ARG A 113 -2.35 12.20 -18.63
C ARG A 113 -1.77 11.02 -17.88
N LEU A 114 -1.22 11.26 -16.66
CA LEU A 114 -0.77 10.21 -15.74
C LEU A 114 -1.85 9.91 -14.70
N GLY A 115 -2.52 8.78 -14.83
CA GLY A 115 -3.55 8.31 -13.91
C GLY A 115 -2.99 7.50 -12.73
N CYS A 116 -3.85 7.24 -11.72
CA CYS A 116 -3.51 6.39 -10.57
C CYS A 116 -4.73 5.59 -10.11
N GLN A 117 -4.65 4.27 -10.20
CA GLN A 117 -5.71 3.34 -9.78
C GLN A 117 -5.11 2.38 -8.75
N LEU A 118 -5.41 2.55 -7.46
CA LEU A 118 -4.87 1.67 -6.42
C LEU A 118 -5.98 0.91 -5.69
N GLY A 119 -5.73 -0.37 -5.44
CA GLY A 119 -6.48 -1.17 -4.50
C GLY A 119 -6.01 -0.89 -3.08
N ALA A 120 -6.94 -0.70 -2.16
CA ALA A 120 -6.65 -0.56 -0.74
C ALA A 120 -7.73 -1.28 0.09
N GLY A 121 -7.29 -1.79 1.24
CA GLY A 121 -8.17 -2.40 2.21
C GLY A 121 -8.45 -1.50 3.41
N LEU A 122 -8.79 -2.10 4.54
CA LEU A 122 -8.82 -1.42 5.81
C LEU A 122 -7.40 -1.21 6.29
N ILE A 123 -6.94 0.01 6.36
CA ILE A 123 -5.69 0.38 7.01
C ILE A 123 -5.94 0.43 8.51
N ALA A 124 -5.23 -0.40 9.29
CA ALA A 124 -5.41 -0.45 10.74
C ALA A 124 -4.72 0.74 11.41
N ALA A 125 -5.45 1.41 12.30
CA ALA A 125 -4.88 2.49 13.10
C ALA A 125 -3.86 1.94 14.12
N ASP A 126 -2.77 2.67 14.32
CA ASP A 126 -1.76 2.35 15.31
C ASP A 126 -2.40 2.27 16.71
N ILE A 127 -2.07 1.17 17.43
CA ILE A 127 -2.67 0.89 18.73
C ILE A 127 -2.26 1.95 19.76
N GLU A 128 -1.03 2.45 19.70
CA GLU A 128 -0.55 3.47 20.63
C GLU A 128 -1.23 4.82 20.37
N GLU A 129 -1.42 5.19 19.10
CA GLU A 129 -2.15 6.41 18.74
C GLU A 129 -3.63 6.35 19.14
N LEU A 130 -4.26 5.21 18.94
CA LEU A 130 -5.69 5.03 19.23
C LEU A 130 -5.95 4.74 20.71
N GLY A 131 -4.99 4.08 21.39
CA GLY A 131 -5.15 3.56 22.74
C GLY A 131 -5.54 4.60 23.78
N GLY A 132 -4.91 5.79 23.73
CA GLY A 132 -5.25 6.89 24.63
C GLY A 132 -6.69 7.38 24.51
N ALA A 133 -7.21 7.45 23.28
CA ALA A 133 -8.58 7.82 23.00
C ALA A 133 -9.55 6.71 23.40
N MET A 134 -9.23 5.45 23.12
CA MET A 134 -10.04 4.29 23.46
C MET A 134 -10.16 4.08 24.98
N THR A 135 -9.07 4.27 25.74
CA THR A 135 -9.07 4.15 27.20
C THR A 135 -10.05 5.13 27.84
N VAL A 136 -10.13 6.36 27.33
CA VAL A 136 -11.10 7.35 27.82
C VAL A 136 -12.51 7.00 27.39
N ALA A 137 -12.69 6.56 26.15
CA ALA A 137 -14.00 6.27 25.60
C ALA A 137 -14.63 4.94 26.06
N ALA A 138 -13.83 4.05 26.65
CA ALA A 138 -14.29 2.72 27.09
C ALA A 138 -13.86 2.41 28.53
N PRO A 139 -14.25 3.21 29.55
CA PRO A 139 -13.81 3.04 30.94
C PRO A 139 -14.19 1.69 31.54
N GLU A 140 -15.25 1.07 31.07
CA GLU A 140 -15.75 -0.26 31.49
C GLU A 140 -15.55 -1.34 30.40
N GLY A 141 -14.67 -1.10 29.43
CA GLY A 141 -14.41 -2.02 28.31
C GLY A 141 -15.46 -1.96 27.18
N VAL A 142 -16.49 -1.11 27.32
CA VAL A 142 -17.49 -0.87 26.30
C VAL A 142 -17.38 0.57 25.82
N VAL A 143 -17.32 0.75 24.48
CA VAL A 143 -17.14 2.07 23.88
C VAL A 143 -18.41 2.91 24.06
N ASP A 144 -18.28 4.04 24.74
CA ASP A 144 -19.26 5.11 24.79
C ASP A 144 -18.96 6.16 23.69
N VAL A 145 -19.82 6.23 22.68
CA VAL A 145 -19.66 7.14 21.53
C VAL A 145 -19.74 8.61 21.95
N GLN A 146 -20.45 8.95 23.03
CA GLN A 146 -20.50 10.32 23.53
C GLN A 146 -19.21 10.72 24.25
N LEU A 147 -18.64 9.82 25.05
CA LEU A 147 -17.32 10.02 25.64
C LEU A 147 -16.23 10.08 24.56
N TRP A 148 -16.31 9.22 23.53
CA TRP A 148 -15.43 9.31 22.37
C TRP A 148 -15.44 10.71 21.74
N GLY A 149 -16.65 11.25 21.46
CA GLY A 149 -16.78 12.57 20.82
C GLY A 149 -16.32 13.74 21.68
N ARG A 150 -16.50 13.65 23.01
CA ARG A 150 -16.16 14.76 23.94
C ARG A 150 -14.70 14.74 24.40
N GLU A 151 -14.17 13.56 24.69
CA GLU A 151 -12.88 13.41 25.38
C GLU A 151 -11.89 12.52 24.60
N GLY A 152 -12.38 11.46 23.94
CA GLY A 152 -11.53 10.55 23.18
C GLY A 152 -10.85 11.24 22.00
N MET A 153 -11.61 12.02 21.21
CA MET A 153 -11.08 12.72 20.05
C MET A 153 -10.00 13.76 20.40
N GLU A 154 -10.04 14.36 21.60
CA GLU A 154 -9.02 15.31 22.05
C GLU A 154 -7.66 14.64 22.32
N ARG A 155 -7.64 13.30 22.47
CA ARG A 155 -6.42 12.50 22.66
C ARG A 155 -5.74 12.11 21.37
N LEU A 156 -6.42 12.27 20.22
CA LEU A 156 -5.86 11.96 18.91
C LEU A 156 -5.03 13.12 18.38
N THR A 157 -3.94 12.78 17.70
CA THR A 157 -3.15 13.79 16.98
C THR A 157 -3.98 14.44 15.88
N PRO A 158 -3.88 15.75 15.63
CA PRO A 158 -4.53 16.36 14.48
C PRO A 158 -4.18 15.62 13.18
N LEU A 159 -5.16 15.41 12.31
CA LEU A 159 -5.00 14.74 11.01
C LEU A 159 -4.63 13.24 11.10
N TRP A 160 -4.76 12.59 12.26
CA TRP A 160 -4.47 11.16 12.43
C TRP A 160 -5.20 10.27 11.39
N MET A 161 -6.43 10.63 11.02
CA MET A 161 -7.21 9.91 10.01
C MET A 161 -6.52 9.86 8.63
N LEU A 162 -5.70 10.86 8.29
CA LEU A 162 -4.99 10.88 7.01
C LEU A 162 -3.98 9.74 6.85
N LYS A 163 -3.64 9.05 7.94
CA LYS A 163 -2.81 7.83 7.87
C LYS A 163 -3.62 6.59 7.47
N TYR A 164 -4.94 6.57 7.77
CA TYR A 164 -5.70 5.33 7.83
C TYR A 164 -6.91 5.28 6.89
N LEU A 165 -7.12 6.31 6.07
CA LEU A 165 -8.15 6.29 5.05
C LEU A 165 -7.67 5.48 3.83
N PRO A 166 -8.51 4.61 3.25
CA PRO A 166 -8.12 3.73 2.14
C PRO A 166 -7.61 4.45 0.89
N ASN A 167 -8.05 5.69 0.67
CA ASN A 167 -7.61 6.49 -0.48
C ASN A 167 -6.23 7.15 -0.28
N MET A 168 -5.67 7.13 0.92
CA MET A 168 -4.43 7.85 1.20
C MET A 168 -3.20 7.30 0.48
N PRO A 169 -3.02 5.99 0.26
CA PRO A 169 -1.95 5.49 -0.60
C PRO A 169 -1.97 6.15 -1.99
N ALA A 170 -3.14 6.18 -2.66
CA ALA A 170 -3.29 6.82 -3.96
C ALA A 170 -3.03 8.34 -3.89
N CYS A 171 -3.56 9.03 -2.86
CA CYS A 171 -3.34 10.46 -2.66
C CYS A 171 -1.84 10.80 -2.51
N HIS A 172 -1.11 10.05 -1.68
CA HIS A 172 0.32 10.31 -1.50
C HIS A 172 1.13 9.99 -2.77
N VAL A 173 0.79 8.92 -3.48
CA VAL A 173 1.41 8.56 -4.76
C VAL A 173 1.21 9.68 -5.78
N THR A 174 -0.02 10.14 -5.97
CA THR A 174 -0.33 11.20 -6.94
C THR A 174 0.35 12.53 -6.60
N ILE A 175 0.37 12.91 -5.32
CA ILE A 175 1.04 14.14 -4.86
C ILE A 175 2.55 14.06 -5.08
N VAL A 176 3.18 12.94 -4.72
CA VAL A 176 4.63 12.77 -4.81
C VAL A 176 5.09 12.74 -6.27
N HIS A 177 4.41 12.02 -7.14
CA HIS A 177 4.80 11.88 -8.54
C HIS A 177 4.16 12.91 -9.49
N GLY A 178 3.29 13.78 -8.98
CA GLY A 178 2.62 14.82 -9.76
C GLY A 178 1.57 14.26 -10.72
N ALA A 179 1.00 13.08 -10.46
CA ALA A 179 -0.05 12.50 -11.30
C ALA A 179 -1.37 13.25 -11.09
N GLN A 180 -1.95 13.80 -12.17
CA GLN A 180 -3.16 14.62 -12.17
C GLN A 180 -4.25 14.07 -13.10
N GLY A 181 -4.02 12.92 -13.72
CA GLY A 181 -4.98 12.20 -14.55
C GLY A 181 -6.05 11.48 -13.72
N PRO A 182 -6.86 10.63 -14.36
CA PRO A 182 -7.92 9.88 -13.69
C PRO A 182 -7.39 9.05 -12.52
N SER A 183 -7.97 9.25 -11.33
CA SER A 183 -7.52 8.57 -10.11
C SER A 183 -8.69 8.00 -9.31
N ASN A 184 -8.53 6.77 -8.82
CA ASN A 184 -9.52 6.13 -7.96
C ASN A 184 -8.86 5.14 -6.99
N THR A 185 -9.61 4.76 -5.95
CA THR A 185 -9.21 3.72 -4.99
C THR A 185 -10.27 2.64 -4.93
N MET A 186 -9.86 1.39 -5.16
CA MET A 186 -10.74 0.22 -5.16
C MET A 186 -10.70 -0.47 -3.79
N THR A 187 -11.80 -0.40 -3.02
CA THR A 187 -11.92 -1.00 -1.69
C THR A 187 -12.76 -2.28 -1.74
N CYS A 188 -12.27 -3.30 -2.43
CA CYS A 188 -12.98 -4.56 -2.70
C CYS A 188 -12.27 -5.79 -2.09
N GLY A 189 -11.70 -5.64 -0.88
CA GLY A 189 -10.97 -6.71 -0.21
C GLY A 189 -9.78 -7.21 -1.05
N GLU A 190 -9.58 -8.52 -1.10
CA GLU A 190 -8.45 -9.14 -1.81
C GLU A 190 -8.45 -8.92 -3.32
N THR A 191 -9.58 -8.54 -3.90
CA THR A 191 -9.69 -8.27 -5.35
C THR A 191 -9.39 -6.81 -5.71
N GLY A 192 -9.21 -5.93 -4.73
CA GLY A 192 -9.06 -4.48 -4.92
C GLY A 192 -7.97 -4.11 -5.93
N SER A 193 -6.77 -4.67 -5.79
CA SER A 193 -5.65 -4.38 -6.70
C SER A 193 -5.86 -4.92 -8.12
N MET A 194 -6.49 -6.08 -8.28
CA MET A 194 -6.83 -6.62 -9.61
C MET A 194 -7.88 -5.74 -10.32
N LEU A 195 -8.87 -5.25 -9.59
CA LEU A 195 -9.86 -4.30 -10.11
C LEU A 195 -9.21 -2.95 -10.46
N ALA A 196 -8.27 -2.49 -9.65
CA ALA A 196 -7.50 -1.26 -9.93
C ALA A 196 -6.68 -1.40 -11.23
N ILE A 197 -6.00 -2.52 -11.46
CA ILE A 197 -5.27 -2.80 -12.70
C ILE A 197 -6.25 -2.86 -13.88
N THR A 198 -7.40 -3.51 -13.71
CA THR A 198 -8.42 -3.59 -14.77
C THR A 198 -8.96 -2.20 -15.13
N GLU A 199 -9.24 -1.35 -14.13
CA GLU A 199 -9.71 0.01 -14.39
C GLU A 199 -8.62 0.88 -15.02
N ALA A 200 -7.37 0.74 -14.59
CA ALA A 200 -6.24 1.44 -15.23
C ALA A 200 -6.13 1.07 -16.72
N ALA A 201 -6.23 -0.22 -17.05
CA ALA A 201 -6.23 -0.67 -18.43
C ALA A 201 -7.37 -0.03 -19.24
N ARG A 202 -8.58 0.02 -18.67
CA ARG A 202 -9.73 0.65 -19.33
C ARG A 202 -9.58 2.16 -19.51
N VAL A 203 -8.98 2.84 -18.52
CA VAL A 203 -8.70 4.28 -18.59
C VAL A 203 -7.74 4.59 -19.73
N VAL A 204 -6.67 3.81 -19.86
CA VAL A 204 -5.71 3.92 -20.97
C VAL A 204 -6.33 3.54 -22.31
N GLU A 205 -7.05 2.40 -22.35
CA GLU A 205 -7.71 1.90 -23.56
C GLU A 205 -8.69 2.92 -24.16
N ARG A 206 -9.41 3.67 -23.32
CA ARG A 206 -10.32 4.75 -23.76
C ARG A 206 -9.60 6.04 -24.17
N GLY A 207 -8.29 6.14 -23.91
CA GLY A 207 -7.52 7.35 -24.14
C GLY A 207 -7.74 8.46 -23.11
N ASP A 208 -8.25 8.14 -21.91
CA ASP A 208 -8.41 9.11 -20.81
C ASP A 208 -7.07 9.41 -20.12
N ALA A 209 -6.10 8.49 -20.18
CA ALA A 209 -4.72 8.67 -19.75
C ALA A 209 -3.77 8.01 -20.75
N ASP A 210 -2.50 8.43 -20.77
CA ASP A 210 -1.44 7.81 -21.57
C ASP A 210 -0.73 6.73 -20.74
N ALA A 211 -0.68 6.92 -19.42
CA ALA A 211 -0.19 5.93 -18.48
C ALA A 211 -0.99 5.97 -17.16
N CYS A 212 -1.04 4.83 -16.48
CA CYS A 212 -1.61 4.69 -15.14
C CYS A 212 -0.68 3.93 -14.20
N LEU A 213 -0.57 4.45 -12.98
CA LEU A 213 0.02 3.75 -11.83
C LEU A 213 -1.06 2.83 -11.25
N ALA A 214 -0.88 1.51 -11.31
CA ALA A 214 -1.95 0.56 -11.01
C ALA A 214 -1.48 -0.59 -10.12
N GLY A 215 -2.24 -0.92 -9.08
CA GLY A 215 -1.88 -2.03 -8.19
C GLY A 215 -2.43 -1.86 -6.79
N GLY A 216 -1.64 -2.21 -5.79
CA GLY A 216 -1.97 -2.01 -4.38
C GLY A 216 -0.96 -2.62 -3.42
N THR A 217 -0.92 -2.10 -2.22
CA THR A 217 -0.09 -2.57 -1.11
C THR A 217 -0.90 -2.63 0.16
N GLU A 218 -0.56 -3.56 1.06
CA GLU A 218 -1.23 -3.72 2.34
C GLU A 218 -0.26 -4.20 3.43
N ASP A 219 -0.48 -3.75 4.66
CA ASP A 219 0.17 -4.26 5.87
C ASP A 219 -0.78 -5.17 6.64
N ARG A 220 -0.65 -6.50 6.45
CA ARG A 220 -1.43 -7.50 7.19
C ARG A 220 -0.73 -8.07 8.42
N ILE A 221 0.46 -7.61 8.74
CA ILE A 221 1.16 -8.01 9.97
C ILE A 221 0.82 -7.12 11.17
N HIS A 222 0.15 -5.99 10.95
CA HIS A 222 -0.36 -5.14 12.02
C HIS A 222 -1.23 -5.96 12.99
N PRO A 223 -1.12 -5.81 14.34
CA PRO A 223 -1.83 -6.65 15.31
C PRO A 223 -3.34 -6.74 15.09
N VAL A 224 -3.99 -5.61 14.76
CA VAL A 224 -5.43 -5.57 14.48
C VAL A 224 -5.76 -6.36 13.21
N GLN A 225 -4.92 -6.29 12.18
CA GLN A 225 -5.10 -7.06 10.94
C GLN A 225 -4.91 -8.55 11.18
N ARG A 226 -3.88 -8.95 11.94
CA ARG A 226 -3.66 -10.35 12.34
C ARG A 226 -4.84 -10.89 13.15
N LEU A 227 -5.34 -10.12 14.12
CA LEU A 227 -6.53 -10.50 14.91
C LEU A 227 -7.76 -10.69 14.01
N ARG A 228 -8.01 -9.78 13.06
CA ARG A 228 -9.12 -9.92 12.11
C ARG A 228 -9.00 -11.18 11.26
N GLN A 229 -7.81 -11.49 10.75
CA GLN A 229 -7.56 -12.71 9.99
C GLN A 229 -7.76 -13.97 10.87
N HIS A 230 -7.33 -13.91 12.13
CA HIS A 230 -7.54 -15.00 13.08
C HIS A 230 -9.03 -15.24 13.34
N LEU A 231 -9.81 -14.19 13.64
CA LEU A 231 -11.25 -14.27 13.89
C LEU A 231 -12.05 -14.71 12.65
N SER A 232 -11.52 -14.50 11.46
CA SER A 232 -12.13 -14.96 10.20
C SER A 232 -11.57 -16.30 9.70
N GLU A 233 -10.80 -17.01 10.54
CA GLU A 233 -10.19 -18.32 10.23
C GLU A 233 -9.30 -18.30 8.97
N ARG A 234 -8.66 -17.15 8.70
CA ARG A 234 -7.78 -16.93 7.55
C ARG A 234 -6.30 -16.92 7.90
N LEU A 235 -5.98 -16.94 9.19
CA LEU A 235 -4.61 -16.95 9.68
C LEU A 235 -4.15 -18.38 9.95
N GLY A 236 -2.96 -18.76 9.48
CA GLY A 236 -2.39 -20.07 9.69
C GLY A 236 -0.98 -20.20 9.13
N GLU A 237 -0.39 -21.38 9.33
CA GLU A 237 0.94 -21.76 8.83
C GLU A 237 0.86 -22.79 7.69
N GLY A 238 -0.33 -22.94 7.11
CA GLY A 238 -0.58 -23.97 6.11
C GLY A 238 0.16 -23.73 4.80
N VAL A 239 0.24 -24.79 4.00
CA VAL A 239 0.80 -24.72 2.64
C VAL A 239 -0.14 -23.90 1.75
N PRO A 240 0.35 -22.87 1.05
CA PRO A 240 -0.49 -22.06 0.18
C PRO A 240 -1.30 -22.91 -0.81
N PHE A 241 -2.58 -22.59 -0.92
CA PHE A 241 -3.57 -23.28 -1.80
C PHE A 241 -3.91 -24.74 -1.43
N GLN A 242 -3.34 -25.29 -0.37
CA GLN A 242 -3.64 -26.66 0.10
C GLN A 242 -4.37 -26.67 1.43
N ASP A 243 -4.02 -25.78 2.34
CA ASP A 243 -4.55 -25.69 3.69
C ASP A 243 -5.39 -24.41 3.88
N THR A 244 -6.20 -24.42 4.93
CA THR A 244 -6.92 -23.23 5.37
C THR A 244 -5.97 -22.28 6.11
N GLY A 245 -6.12 -20.99 5.84
CA GLY A 245 -5.28 -19.96 6.44
C GLY A 245 -4.00 -19.66 5.66
N ALA A 246 -3.42 -18.52 5.98
CA ALA A 246 -2.20 -18.03 5.36
C ALA A 246 -1.33 -17.31 6.41
N THR A 247 -0.02 -17.31 6.19
CA THR A 247 0.91 -16.47 6.94
C THR A 247 0.69 -15.01 6.55
N PRO A 248 0.52 -14.09 7.52
CA PRO A 248 0.31 -12.68 7.21
C PRO A 248 1.55 -12.06 6.59
N ALA A 249 1.34 -11.13 5.67
CA ALA A 249 2.42 -10.47 4.94
C ALA A 249 2.23 -8.95 4.87
N GLN A 250 3.36 -8.26 4.74
CA GLN A 250 3.42 -6.91 4.21
C GLN A 250 3.82 -6.96 2.74
N GLY A 251 3.26 -6.07 1.94
CA GLY A 251 3.72 -5.92 0.57
C GLY A 251 2.61 -5.67 -0.43
N GLY A 252 2.98 -5.82 -1.69
CA GLY A 252 2.14 -5.62 -2.84
C GLY A 252 2.96 -5.32 -4.09
N ALA A 253 2.31 -4.74 -5.09
CA ALA A 253 3.00 -4.28 -6.30
C ALA A 253 2.26 -3.13 -6.95
N VAL A 254 3.00 -2.28 -7.65
CA VAL A 254 2.47 -1.30 -8.59
C VAL A 254 3.01 -1.62 -9.98
N LEU A 255 2.13 -1.56 -10.96
CA LEU A 255 2.42 -1.70 -12.38
C LEU A 255 2.31 -0.33 -13.06
N ILE A 256 3.10 -0.12 -14.09
CA ILE A 256 2.89 0.96 -15.04
C ILE A 256 2.12 0.38 -16.24
N VAL A 257 0.93 0.88 -16.44
CA VAL A 257 0.03 0.50 -17.53
C VAL A 257 0.00 1.64 -18.53
N GLU A 258 0.42 1.40 -19.76
CA GLU A 258 0.59 2.45 -20.78
C GLU A 258 -0.10 2.09 -22.10
N SER A 259 -0.38 3.12 -22.89
CA SER A 259 -0.68 2.96 -24.32
C SER A 259 0.57 2.51 -25.08
N LEU A 260 0.39 1.60 -26.01
CA LEU A 260 1.47 1.13 -26.89
C LEU A 260 1.83 2.18 -27.97
N GLU A 261 1.02 3.21 -28.16
CA GLU A 261 1.17 4.24 -29.21
C GLU A 261 1.93 5.48 -28.73
#